data_e1616e663d2f33a1c97c0190bf8d18fc
#
_entry.id   e1616e663d2f33a1c97c0190bf8d18fc
#
_cell.length_a   1.000
_cell.length_b   1.000
_cell.length_c   1.000
_cell.angle_alpha   90.00
_cell.angle_beta   90.00
_cell.angle_gamma   90.00
#
_symmetry.space_group_name_H-M   'P 1'
#
loop_
_entity.id
_entity.type
_entity.pdbx_description
1 polymer ?
#
loop_
_entity_poly.entity_id
_entity_poly.type
_entity_poly.pdbx_seq_one_letter_code
_entity_poly.pdbx_strand_id
1 'polypeptide(L)'
;MTARAIAEKRLIPRAFVRRIVSRLSAAGILRTTRGQGGGITLARPPSKISLLDVLEAMEGPVVLNGCVAEPGSCPISDACPVRRCWGGVNARLAKDLGRQSFAMLAKKLKGGERGSPDGEEPAGRKPVKRGRKSVSAGEV
;
A
#
# COMPACT_ATOMS: atom_id res chain seq x y z
N MET A 1 22.04 -11.25 -2.65
CA MET A 1 21.43 -11.90 -1.44
C MET A 1 20.44 -12.96 -1.94
N THR A 2 20.33 -14.12 -1.31
CA THR A 2 19.40 -15.18 -1.72
C THR A 2 18.05 -15.10 -0.99
N ALA A 3 17.00 -15.68 -1.58
CA ALA A 3 15.68 -15.75 -0.93
C ALA A 3 15.72 -16.51 0.41
N ARG A 4 16.61 -17.53 0.50
CA ARG A 4 16.87 -18.27 1.74
C ARG A 4 17.46 -17.36 2.82
N ALA A 5 18.49 -16.61 2.49
CA ALA A 5 19.15 -15.69 3.44
C ALA A 5 18.20 -14.57 3.91
N ILE A 6 17.30 -14.09 3.04
CA ILE A 6 16.27 -13.12 3.43
C ILE A 6 15.28 -13.74 4.41
N ALA A 7 14.79 -14.95 4.12
CA ALA A 7 13.84 -15.68 4.95
C ALA A 7 14.39 -15.91 6.38
N GLU A 8 15.62 -16.40 6.45
CA GLU A 8 16.30 -16.68 7.73
C GLU A 8 16.58 -15.39 8.53
N LYS A 9 17.12 -14.35 7.87
CA LYS A 9 17.45 -13.07 8.53
C LYS A 9 16.22 -12.31 9.03
N ARG A 10 15.07 -12.47 8.38
CA ARG A 10 13.84 -11.73 8.69
C ARG A 10 12.77 -12.57 9.38
N LEU A 11 13.05 -13.84 9.66
CA LEU A 11 12.12 -14.80 10.27
C LEU A 11 10.79 -14.91 9.48
N ILE A 12 10.89 -14.88 8.15
CA ILE A 12 9.74 -14.95 7.25
C ILE A 12 9.72 -16.33 6.58
N PRO A 13 8.55 -16.99 6.43
CA PRO A 13 8.45 -18.27 5.74
C PRO A 13 9.02 -18.20 4.32
N ARG A 14 9.84 -19.20 3.92
CA ARG A 14 10.50 -19.21 2.61
C ARG A 14 9.52 -19.16 1.43
N ALA A 15 8.35 -19.80 1.57
CA ALA A 15 7.31 -19.76 0.54
C ALA A 15 6.82 -18.32 0.30
N PHE A 16 6.63 -17.56 1.38
CA PHE A 16 6.21 -16.16 1.30
C PHE A 16 7.27 -15.28 0.65
N VAL A 17 8.55 -15.43 1.04
CA VAL A 17 9.66 -14.69 0.40
C VAL A 17 9.73 -14.99 -1.10
N ARG A 18 9.58 -16.27 -1.51
CA ARG A 18 9.56 -16.64 -2.94
C ARG A 18 8.45 -15.95 -3.70
N ARG A 19 7.23 -15.90 -3.13
CA ARG A 19 6.08 -15.23 -3.73
C ARG A 19 6.34 -13.72 -3.93
N ILE A 20 6.89 -13.05 -2.91
CA ILE A 20 7.29 -11.63 -3.00
C ILE A 20 8.31 -11.43 -4.12
N VAL A 21 9.38 -12.20 -4.10
CA VAL A 21 10.46 -12.09 -5.11
C VAL A 21 9.92 -12.33 -6.52
N SER A 22 9.04 -13.32 -6.71
CA SER A 22 8.42 -13.59 -8.00
C SER A 22 7.61 -12.41 -8.51
N ARG A 23 6.73 -11.84 -7.70
CA ARG A 23 5.90 -10.68 -8.07
C ARG A 23 6.73 -9.44 -8.37
N LEU A 24 7.69 -9.12 -7.51
CA LEU A 24 8.58 -7.98 -7.71
C LEU A 24 9.51 -8.15 -8.92
N SER A 25 9.90 -9.39 -9.25
CA SER A 25 10.68 -9.66 -10.46
C SER A 25 9.83 -9.52 -11.71
N ALA A 26 8.59 -10.00 -11.70
CA ALA A 26 7.63 -9.82 -12.79
C ALA A 26 7.35 -8.33 -13.07
N ALA A 27 7.30 -7.50 -12.02
CA ALA A 27 7.15 -6.04 -12.12
C ALA A 27 8.45 -5.30 -12.49
N GLY A 28 9.57 -6.00 -12.73
CA GLY A 28 10.85 -5.39 -13.09
C GLY A 28 11.48 -4.55 -11.96
N ILE A 29 11.10 -4.82 -10.71
CA ILE A 29 11.69 -4.18 -9.52
C ILE A 29 12.92 -4.94 -9.05
N LEU A 30 12.85 -6.29 -9.11
CA LEU A 30 13.96 -7.17 -8.77
C LEU A 30 14.47 -7.91 -10.01
N ARG A 31 15.74 -8.32 -9.94
CA ARG A 31 16.37 -9.27 -10.85
C ARG A 31 16.87 -10.46 -10.04
N THR A 32 16.61 -11.67 -10.54
CA THR A 32 17.09 -12.90 -9.94
C THR A 32 18.10 -13.58 -10.88
N THR A 33 19.24 -14.01 -10.34
CA THR A 33 20.27 -14.75 -11.08
C THR A 33 20.45 -16.10 -10.43
N ARG A 34 20.47 -17.19 -11.24
CA ARG A 34 20.70 -18.56 -10.79
C ARG A 34 22.21 -18.90 -10.81
N GLY A 35 22.60 -19.91 -10.04
CA GLY A 35 23.97 -20.47 -10.03
C GLY A 35 24.87 -19.96 -8.90
N GLN A 36 26.14 -20.37 -8.92
CA GLN A 36 27.17 -19.92 -7.98
C GLN A 36 27.34 -18.41 -8.13
N GLY A 37 27.25 -17.65 -7.00
CA GLY A 37 27.26 -16.18 -7.03
C GLY A 37 25.93 -15.54 -7.39
N GLY A 38 24.88 -16.32 -7.73
CA GLY A 38 23.56 -15.83 -8.02
C GLY A 38 22.82 -15.28 -6.78
N GLY A 39 21.70 -14.62 -7.03
CA GLY A 39 20.90 -14.05 -5.95
C GLY A 39 19.86 -13.06 -6.44
N ILE A 40 19.40 -12.23 -5.51
CA ILE A 40 18.38 -11.22 -5.75
C ILE A 40 19.04 -9.84 -5.65
N THR A 41 18.86 -9.04 -6.69
CA THR A 41 19.34 -7.66 -6.78
C THR A 41 18.21 -6.74 -7.23
N LEU A 42 18.34 -5.44 -7.02
CA LEU A 42 17.42 -4.46 -7.60
C LEU A 42 17.65 -4.38 -9.11
N ALA A 43 16.57 -4.36 -9.90
CA ALA A 43 16.63 -4.19 -11.35
C ALA A 43 16.77 -2.70 -11.75
N ARG A 44 16.37 -1.79 -10.86
CA ARG A 44 16.42 -0.34 -11.02
C ARG A 44 17.08 0.30 -9.79
N PRO A 45 17.67 1.51 -9.91
CA PRO A 45 18.18 2.25 -8.76
C PRO A 45 17.07 2.46 -7.70
N PRO A 46 17.36 2.36 -6.39
CA PRO A 46 16.35 2.51 -5.34
C PRO A 46 15.68 3.90 -5.31
N SER A 47 16.31 4.91 -5.92
CA SER A 47 15.72 6.23 -6.12
C SER A 47 14.60 6.26 -7.18
N LYS A 48 14.58 5.27 -8.07
CA LYS A 48 13.57 5.07 -9.12
C LYS A 48 12.56 3.96 -8.79
N ILE A 49 12.51 3.52 -7.55
CA ILE A 49 11.53 2.57 -7.04
C ILE A 49 10.78 3.27 -5.92
N SER A 50 9.49 3.49 -6.12
CA SER A 50 8.61 4.11 -5.13
C SER A 50 7.91 3.06 -4.26
N LEU A 51 7.33 3.50 -3.15
CA LEU A 51 6.46 2.66 -2.33
C LEU A 51 5.21 2.24 -3.10
N LEU A 52 4.68 3.12 -3.97
CA LEU A 52 3.56 2.81 -4.84
C LEU A 52 3.90 1.65 -5.80
N ASP A 53 5.06 1.70 -6.48
CA ASP A 53 5.50 0.62 -7.40
C ASP A 53 5.48 -0.76 -6.73
N VAL A 54 5.94 -0.83 -5.47
CA VAL A 54 5.99 -2.09 -4.73
C VAL A 54 4.59 -2.55 -4.31
N LEU A 55 3.74 -1.64 -3.85
CA LEU A 55 2.34 -1.97 -3.48
C LEU A 55 1.57 -2.48 -4.69
N GLU A 56 1.66 -1.78 -5.82
CA GLU A 56 0.98 -2.19 -7.06
C GLU A 56 1.51 -3.53 -7.61
N ALA A 57 2.80 -3.79 -7.49
CA ALA A 57 3.38 -5.09 -7.85
C ALA A 57 2.89 -6.24 -6.97
N MET A 58 2.56 -5.96 -5.70
CA MET A 58 2.14 -6.97 -4.74
C MET A 58 0.63 -7.19 -4.73
N GLU A 59 -0.17 -6.14 -4.80
CA GLU A 59 -1.61 -6.18 -4.56
C GLU A 59 -2.44 -5.73 -5.77
N GLY A 60 -1.81 -5.19 -6.80
CA GLY A 60 -2.48 -4.51 -7.91
C GLY A 60 -2.73 -3.04 -7.62
N PRO A 61 -3.52 -2.35 -8.44
CA PRO A 61 -3.78 -0.93 -8.30
C PRO A 61 -4.24 -0.55 -6.90
N VAL A 62 -3.63 0.49 -6.32
CA VAL A 62 -4.00 0.97 -4.98
C VAL A 62 -5.31 1.75 -5.09
N VAL A 63 -6.40 1.12 -4.68
CA VAL A 63 -7.75 1.72 -4.65
C VAL A 63 -8.39 1.57 -3.29
N LEU A 64 -8.92 2.66 -2.78
CA LEU A 64 -9.56 2.72 -1.47
C LEU A 64 -11.00 2.21 -1.47
N ASN A 65 -11.65 2.21 -2.65
CA ASN A 65 -13.04 1.80 -2.77
C ASN A 65 -13.29 1.21 -4.16
N GLY A 66 -14.05 0.12 -4.24
CA GLY A 66 -14.37 -0.60 -5.48
C GLY A 66 -14.98 0.30 -6.57
N CYS A 67 -15.83 1.24 -6.21
CA CYS A 67 -16.44 2.17 -7.19
C CYS A 67 -15.45 3.17 -7.82
N VAL A 68 -14.23 3.30 -7.28
CA VAL A 68 -13.14 4.06 -7.90
C VAL A 68 -12.39 3.20 -8.92
N ALA A 69 -12.20 1.91 -8.61
CA ALA A 69 -11.57 0.95 -9.50
C ALA A 69 -12.46 0.63 -10.71
N GLU A 70 -13.73 0.34 -10.43
CA GLU A 70 -14.72 -0.10 -11.42
C GLU A 70 -15.96 0.80 -11.38
N PRO A 71 -15.94 1.93 -12.10
CA PRO A 71 -17.06 2.86 -12.12
C PRO A 71 -18.40 2.24 -12.50
N GLY A 72 -18.39 1.26 -13.41
CA GLY A 72 -19.59 0.56 -13.87
C GLY A 72 -20.20 -0.43 -12.85
N SER A 73 -19.53 -0.70 -11.74
CA SER A 73 -20.01 -1.64 -10.69
C SER A 73 -21.17 -1.08 -9.86
N CYS A 74 -21.45 0.22 -9.95
CA CYS A 74 -22.49 0.89 -9.18
C CYS A 74 -23.43 1.69 -10.11
N PRO A 75 -24.76 1.46 -10.09
CA PRO A 75 -25.70 2.15 -10.97
C PRO A 75 -25.73 3.67 -10.85
N ILE A 76 -25.36 4.22 -9.68
CA ILE A 76 -25.34 5.67 -9.42
C ILE A 76 -23.94 6.28 -9.52
N SER A 77 -22.97 5.52 -10.03
CA SER A 77 -21.54 5.89 -10.03
C SER A 77 -21.27 7.26 -10.63
N ASP A 78 -21.89 7.58 -11.75
CA ASP A 78 -21.63 8.81 -12.50
C ASP A 78 -22.12 10.07 -11.80
N ALA A 79 -23.24 9.99 -11.08
CA ALA A 79 -23.82 11.09 -10.32
C ALA A 79 -23.37 11.12 -8.84
N CYS A 80 -22.62 10.12 -8.38
CA CYS A 80 -22.32 9.93 -6.97
C CYS A 80 -21.27 10.92 -6.44
N PRO A 81 -21.62 11.85 -5.52
CA PRO A 81 -20.66 12.79 -4.95
C PRO A 81 -19.62 12.09 -4.07
N VAL A 82 -19.98 10.98 -3.44
CA VAL A 82 -19.09 10.17 -2.59
C VAL A 82 -17.98 9.52 -3.42
N ARG A 83 -18.31 9.02 -4.63
CA ARG A 83 -17.28 8.47 -5.54
C ARG A 83 -16.26 9.53 -5.95
N ARG A 84 -16.70 10.76 -6.24
CA ARG A 84 -15.80 11.88 -6.56
C ARG A 84 -14.87 12.20 -5.38
N CYS A 85 -15.39 12.17 -4.16
CA CYS A 85 -14.59 12.35 -2.96
C CYS A 85 -13.53 11.25 -2.82
N TRP A 86 -13.91 9.98 -2.95
CA TRP A 86 -12.96 8.85 -2.91
C TRP A 86 -11.92 8.90 -4.02
N GLY A 87 -12.30 9.28 -5.23
CA GLY A 87 -11.37 9.49 -6.34
C GLY A 87 -10.28 10.52 -6.02
N GLY A 88 -10.67 11.64 -5.41
CA GLY A 88 -9.74 12.68 -4.97
C GLY A 88 -8.80 12.23 -3.87
N VAL A 89 -9.31 11.47 -2.89
CA VAL A 89 -8.47 10.89 -1.81
C VAL A 89 -7.50 9.86 -2.39
N ASN A 90 -7.99 8.98 -3.26
CA ASN A 90 -7.16 7.94 -3.90
C ASN A 90 -6.02 8.54 -4.72
N ALA A 91 -6.29 9.59 -5.50
CA ALA A 91 -5.28 10.27 -6.29
C ALA A 91 -4.18 10.91 -5.41
N ARG A 92 -4.56 11.49 -4.27
CA ARG A 92 -3.61 12.01 -3.28
C ARG A 92 -2.76 10.91 -2.66
N LEU A 93 -3.39 9.81 -2.24
CA LEU A 93 -2.70 8.63 -1.70
C LEU A 93 -1.66 8.09 -2.69
N ALA A 94 -2.07 7.83 -3.93
CA ALA A 94 -1.16 7.36 -4.97
C ALA A 94 0.02 8.32 -5.20
N LYS A 95 -0.25 9.63 -5.23
CA LYS A 95 0.78 10.67 -5.37
C LYS A 95 1.77 10.64 -4.20
N ASP A 96 1.29 10.52 -2.97
CA ASP A 96 2.13 10.53 -1.78
C ASP A 96 2.98 9.24 -1.68
N LEU A 97 2.40 8.08 -1.97
CA LEU A 97 3.12 6.82 -2.06
C LEU A 97 4.17 6.83 -3.19
N GLY A 98 3.85 7.43 -4.34
CA GLY A 98 4.75 7.56 -5.48
C GLY A 98 5.94 8.48 -5.21
N ARG A 99 5.82 9.43 -4.30
CA ARG A 99 6.92 10.32 -3.87
C ARG A 99 7.90 9.64 -2.91
N GLN A 100 7.51 8.58 -2.22
CA GLN A 100 8.35 7.87 -1.26
C GLN A 100 9.23 6.86 -1.98
N SER A 101 10.46 7.22 -2.31
CA SER A 101 11.41 6.29 -2.92
C SER A 101 12.10 5.41 -1.87
N PHE A 102 12.50 4.20 -2.27
CA PHE A 102 13.27 3.30 -1.40
C PHE A 102 14.63 3.88 -1.00
N ALA A 103 15.23 4.76 -1.81
CA ALA A 103 16.43 5.47 -1.43
C ALA A 103 16.19 6.42 -0.25
N MET A 104 15.06 7.13 -0.23
CA MET A 104 14.68 8.01 0.89
C MET A 104 14.38 7.21 2.15
N LEU A 105 13.61 6.12 2.03
CA LEU A 105 13.28 5.25 3.15
C LEU A 105 14.54 4.61 3.76
N ALA A 106 15.49 4.16 2.93
CA ALA A 106 16.75 3.60 3.41
C ALA A 106 17.63 4.64 4.13
N LYS A 107 17.62 5.91 3.71
CA LYS A 107 18.30 6.99 4.42
C LYS A 107 17.70 7.24 5.81
N LYS A 108 16.37 7.30 5.93
CA LYS A 108 15.66 7.46 7.21
C LYS A 108 16.01 6.33 8.19
N LEU A 109 16.07 5.08 7.72
CA LEU A 109 16.46 3.94 8.55
C LEU A 109 17.91 4.03 9.06
N LYS A 110 18.84 4.56 8.25
CA LYS A 110 20.24 4.73 8.65
C LYS A 110 20.45 5.91 9.59
N GLY A 111 19.64 6.97 9.45
CA GLY A 111 19.71 8.18 10.27
C GLY A 111 19.14 8.04 11.68
N GLY A 112 18.60 6.88 12.05
CA GLY A 112 18.07 6.64 13.41
C GLY A 112 16.78 7.39 13.72
N GLU A 113 16.16 8.04 12.75
CA GLU A 113 14.80 8.56 12.89
C GLU A 113 13.82 7.37 12.90
N ARG A 114 13.59 6.86 14.11
CA ARG A 114 12.34 6.15 14.40
C ARG A 114 11.26 7.21 14.28
N GLY A 115 10.66 7.33 13.08
CA GLY A 115 9.47 8.12 12.90
C GLY A 115 8.44 7.61 13.92
N SER A 116 8.06 8.44 14.86
CA SER A 116 6.85 8.24 15.65
C SER A 116 5.72 7.89 14.69
N PRO A 117 4.88 6.90 14.97
CA PRO A 117 3.70 6.61 14.18
C PRO A 117 2.62 7.70 14.29
N ASP A 118 2.93 8.76 15.02
CA ASP A 118 2.05 9.90 15.25
C ASP A 118 2.14 10.87 14.06
N GLY A 119 1.55 10.42 12.94
CA GLY A 119 1.07 11.34 11.94
C GLY A 119 0.09 12.29 12.64
N GLU A 120 0.36 13.59 12.54
CA GLU A 120 -0.50 14.67 12.97
C GLU A 120 -1.98 14.30 12.79
N GLU A 121 -2.65 14.07 13.91
CA GLU A 121 -4.10 13.91 13.97
C GLU A 121 -4.72 15.21 13.42
N PRO A 122 -5.55 15.15 12.37
CA PRO A 122 -6.19 16.35 11.86
C PRO A 122 -7.07 16.94 12.95
N ALA A 123 -6.65 18.07 13.50
CA ALA A 123 -7.37 18.83 14.49
C ALA A 123 -8.85 18.97 14.11
N GLY A 124 -9.75 18.47 14.96
CA GLY A 124 -11.13 18.92 15.01
C GLY A 124 -12.18 18.06 14.31
N ARG A 125 -12.29 16.77 14.60
CA ARG A 125 -13.59 16.10 14.48
C ARG A 125 -14.27 16.04 15.85
N LYS A 126 -15.24 16.91 16.07
CA LYS A 126 -16.18 16.77 17.19
C LYS A 126 -16.88 15.41 17.08
N PRO A 127 -17.01 14.64 18.17
CA PRO A 127 -17.66 13.34 18.12
C PRO A 127 -19.13 13.52 17.71
N VAL A 128 -19.53 12.81 16.66
CA VAL A 128 -20.94 12.73 16.26
C VAL A 128 -21.70 12.01 17.37
N LYS A 129 -22.54 12.74 18.08
CA LYS A 129 -23.46 12.17 19.05
C LYS A 129 -24.39 11.19 18.33
N ARG A 130 -24.21 9.89 18.55
CA ARG A 130 -25.14 8.86 18.11
C ARG A 130 -26.43 9.04 18.90
N GLY A 131 -27.44 9.67 18.30
CA GLY A 131 -28.78 9.69 18.80
C GLY A 131 -29.34 8.27 18.85
N ARG A 132 -29.53 7.74 20.05
CA ARG A 132 -30.35 6.54 20.27
C ARG A 132 -31.78 6.90 19.86
N LYS A 133 -32.22 6.49 18.70
CA LYS A 133 -33.66 6.36 18.42
C LYS A 133 -34.10 5.03 18.99
N SER A 134 -34.83 5.07 20.08
CA SER A 134 -35.63 3.97 20.59
C SER A 134 -36.70 3.66 19.54
N VAL A 135 -36.64 2.47 18.94
CA VAL A 135 -37.75 1.94 18.18
C VAL A 135 -38.70 1.33 19.21
N SER A 136 -39.79 2.01 19.46
CA SER A 136 -40.93 1.46 20.20
C SER A 136 -41.57 0.36 19.37
N ALA A 137 -41.61 -0.85 19.90
CA ALA A 137 -42.45 -1.93 19.40
C ALA A 137 -43.93 -1.47 19.49
N GLY A 138 -44.59 -1.38 18.34
CA GLY A 138 -46.04 -1.26 18.22
C GLY A 138 -46.59 -2.61 17.84
N GLU A 139 -47.33 -3.22 18.74
CA GLU A 139 -48.25 -4.34 18.49
C GLU A 139 -49.31 -3.90 17.47
N VAL A 140 -49.60 -4.69 16.46
CA VAL A 140 -50.89 -5.34 16.13
C VAL A 140 -50.63 -6.40 15.07
#